data_1b6ddd3a9809f3092eb9491f4e140b47
#
_entry.id   1b6ddd3a9809f3092eb9491f4e140b47
#
_cell.length_a   1.000
_cell.length_b   1.000
_cell.length_c   1.000
_cell.angle_alpha   90.00
_cell.angle_beta   90.00
_cell.angle_gamma   90.00
#
_symmetry.space_group_name_H-M   'P 1'
#
loop_
_entity.id
_entity.type
_entity.pdbx_description
1 polymer ?
#
loop_
_entity_poly.entity_id
_entity_poly.type
_entity_poly.pdbx_seq_one_letter_code
_entity_poly.pdbx_strand_id
1 'polypeptide(L)'
;MKFYSQVLLAALISFSAVAQKKELKAAQKLVDASLYEKALVALDEMKPLIDNAEAKYSSHYYYLLGLSKQKTKAFDEAIAAFDKVNSIEKSASLKKYSSLAEINVPSLTNDLINEAVDLNSKNEYLAASTLLHTAYELDAENNIDYLYFAASSAVNAGDYDTSLAYYTKLKDLNYEGRKKVYYATEVSTGDEIEVPDAATFEIYKKSKDFKDLREDLTPSRRPEIVKNIALIYVQKGDNEAAMQAVKDARSVSPKDVSLILTEADLYNKIGDEVRFASLMEEAIAQDPNNAVLYYNLGVVNGNKGNRDAAISYYKKAMELDPTYEPTYLNLASIILEGEADIVEQMNALGNSAAENRKYDVLKQKREGIFLEAVPYLEKLVSINPKNTDALTTLKNIFGTIGDTANFKKYRDMLDNL
;
A
#
# COMPACT_ATOMS: atom_id res chain seq x y z
N MET A 1 -40.22 -15.13 -63.36
CA MET A 1 -38.88 -14.92 -62.73
C MET A 1 -38.96 -14.41 -61.34
N LYS A 2 -39.88 -13.58 -60.88
CA LYS A 2 -39.90 -13.07 -59.47
C LYS A 2 -40.21 -14.14 -58.38
N PHE A 3 -40.93 -15.19 -58.69
CA PHE A 3 -41.30 -16.24 -57.73
C PHE A 3 -40.13 -17.17 -57.39
N TYR A 4 -39.28 -17.48 -58.35
CA TYR A 4 -38.09 -18.33 -58.14
C TYR A 4 -36.97 -17.62 -57.33
N SER A 5 -36.87 -16.28 -57.45
CA SER A 5 -35.91 -15.51 -56.66
C SER A 5 -36.30 -15.40 -55.18
N GLN A 6 -37.58 -15.36 -54.88
CA GLN A 6 -38.07 -15.34 -53.48
C GLN A 6 -37.95 -16.71 -52.78
N VAL A 7 -38.16 -17.80 -53.53
CA VAL A 7 -37.98 -19.18 -53.00
C VAL A 7 -36.51 -19.50 -52.79
N LEU A 8 -35.59 -19.04 -53.67
CA LEU A 8 -34.14 -19.20 -53.48
C LEU A 8 -33.63 -18.39 -52.33
N LEU A 9 -34.11 -17.16 -52.11
CA LEU A 9 -33.73 -16.31 -50.99
C LEU A 9 -34.23 -16.89 -49.68
N ALA A 10 -35.46 -17.40 -49.60
CA ALA A 10 -36.00 -18.08 -48.43
C ALA A 10 -35.28 -19.40 -48.09
N ALA A 11 -34.83 -20.14 -49.09
CA ALA A 11 -34.05 -21.36 -48.91
C ALA A 11 -32.63 -21.05 -48.38
N LEU A 12 -31.96 -20.01 -48.87
CA LEU A 12 -30.66 -19.57 -48.38
C LEU A 12 -30.72 -19.08 -46.92
N ILE A 13 -31.78 -18.35 -46.55
CA ILE A 13 -31.99 -17.88 -45.18
C ILE A 13 -32.28 -19.05 -44.24
N SER A 14 -33.04 -20.05 -44.64
CA SER A 14 -33.33 -21.23 -43.83
C SER A 14 -32.09 -22.14 -43.63
N PHE A 15 -31.21 -22.27 -44.63
CA PHE A 15 -29.96 -23.02 -44.53
C PHE A 15 -28.99 -22.32 -43.59
N SER A 16 -28.88 -20.99 -43.63
CA SER A 16 -28.01 -20.23 -42.71
C SER A 16 -28.50 -20.33 -41.27
N ALA A 17 -29.77 -20.24 -40.98
CA ALA A 17 -30.31 -20.35 -39.61
C ALA A 17 -30.13 -21.75 -38.99
N VAL A 18 -30.19 -22.83 -39.80
CA VAL A 18 -29.92 -24.20 -39.34
C VAL A 18 -28.45 -24.40 -39.04
N ALA A 19 -27.54 -23.83 -39.86
CA ALA A 19 -26.12 -23.88 -39.63
C ALA A 19 -25.75 -23.10 -38.36
N GLN A 20 -26.21 -21.86 -38.18
CA GLN A 20 -26.00 -21.04 -36.98
C GLN A 20 -26.40 -21.79 -35.70
N LYS A 21 -27.62 -22.39 -35.69
CA LYS A 21 -28.12 -23.15 -34.52
C LYS A 21 -27.25 -24.37 -34.20
N LYS A 22 -26.75 -25.08 -35.22
CA LYS A 22 -25.90 -26.26 -35.04
C LYS A 22 -24.52 -25.88 -34.44
N GLU A 23 -23.88 -24.88 -35.00
CA GLU A 23 -22.55 -24.42 -34.55
C GLU A 23 -22.63 -23.78 -33.16
N LEU A 24 -23.67 -22.98 -32.88
CA LEU A 24 -23.88 -22.46 -31.51
C LEU A 24 -24.07 -23.56 -30.48
N LYS A 25 -24.79 -24.64 -30.83
CA LYS A 25 -24.95 -25.80 -29.94
C LYS A 25 -23.62 -26.54 -29.70
N ALA A 26 -22.73 -26.59 -30.69
CA ALA A 26 -21.40 -27.16 -30.56
C ALA A 26 -20.53 -26.28 -29.65
N ALA A 27 -20.50 -24.98 -29.87
CA ALA A 27 -19.79 -24.03 -29.02
C ALA A 27 -20.29 -24.06 -27.56
N GLN A 28 -21.62 -24.09 -27.34
CA GLN A 28 -22.21 -24.23 -26.02
C GLN A 28 -21.71 -25.48 -25.29
N LYS A 29 -21.65 -26.63 -25.96
CA LYS A 29 -21.12 -27.86 -25.34
C LYS A 29 -19.66 -27.74 -24.93
N LEU A 30 -18.85 -27.00 -25.68
CA LEU A 30 -17.45 -26.75 -25.32
C LEU A 30 -17.36 -25.84 -24.08
N VAL A 31 -18.20 -24.81 -24.00
CA VAL A 31 -18.30 -23.94 -22.82
C VAL A 31 -18.78 -24.74 -21.60
N ASP A 32 -19.84 -25.55 -21.75
CA ASP A 32 -20.38 -26.41 -20.69
C ASP A 32 -19.35 -27.41 -20.18
N ALA A 33 -18.44 -27.84 -21.06
CA ALA A 33 -17.32 -28.73 -20.71
C ALA A 33 -16.06 -27.96 -20.21
N SER A 34 -16.13 -26.66 -20.02
CA SER A 34 -15.01 -25.78 -19.63
C SER A 34 -13.82 -25.79 -20.62
N LEU A 35 -14.07 -26.14 -21.88
CA LEU A 35 -13.06 -26.16 -22.95
C LEU A 35 -13.03 -24.80 -23.68
N TYR A 36 -12.75 -23.72 -22.96
CA TYR A 36 -12.93 -22.35 -23.41
C TYR A 36 -12.07 -21.97 -24.62
N GLU A 37 -10.81 -22.41 -24.69
CA GLU A 37 -9.96 -22.17 -25.85
C GLU A 37 -10.53 -22.82 -27.13
N LYS A 38 -11.06 -24.05 -27.02
CA LYS A 38 -11.72 -24.71 -28.15
C LYS A 38 -13.03 -24.02 -28.52
N ALA A 39 -13.75 -23.50 -27.52
CA ALA A 39 -14.96 -22.74 -27.75
C ALA A 39 -14.66 -21.44 -28.53
N LEU A 40 -13.57 -20.75 -28.19
CA LEU A 40 -13.12 -19.55 -28.92
C LEU A 40 -12.79 -19.84 -30.39
N VAL A 41 -12.12 -20.95 -30.68
CA VAL A 41 -11.86 -21.36 -32.07
C VAL A 41 -13.16 -21.62 -32.82
N ALA A 42 -14.10 -22.37 -32.23
CA ALA A 42 -15.38 -22.65 -32.86
C ALA A 42 -16.24 -21.38 -33.07
N LEU A 43 -16.15 -20.44 -32.12
CA LEU A 43 -16.84 -19.14 -32.22
C LEU A 43 -16.23 -18.25 -33.29
N ASP A 44 -14.91 -18.26 -33.47
CA ASP A 44 -14.23 -17.48 -34.50
C ASP A 44 -14.59 -17.99 -35.91
N GLU A 45 -14.62 -19.31 -36.12
CA GLU A 45 -15.01 -19.92 -37.37
C GLU A 45 -16.46 -19.58 -37.77
N MET A 46 -17.36 -19.40 -36.80
CA MET A 46 -18.75 -19.07 -37.07
C MET A 46 -19.03 -17.55 -37.16
N LYS A 47 -18.07 -16.67 -36.81
CA LYS A 47 -18.24 -15.23 -36.81
C LYS A 47 -18.88 -14.66 -38.10
N PRO A 48 -18.49 -15.10 -39.33
CA PRO A 48 -19.10 -14.62 -40.56
C PRO A 48 -20.62 -14.93 -40.67
N LEU A 49 -21.08 -15.96 -39.94
CA LEU A 49 -22.53 -16.32 -39.95
C LEU A 49 -23.33 -15.43 -39.00
N ILE A 50 -22.71 -14.69 -38.13
CA ILE A 50 -23.34 -13.88 -37.09
C ILE A 50 -23.69 -12.49 -37.56
N ASP A 51 -22.98 -11.92 -38.54
CA ASP A 51 -23.19 -10.56 -39.03
C ASP A 51 -24.60 -10.30 -39.56
N ASN A 52 -25.28 -11.35 -40.08
CA ASN A 52 -26.64 -11.30 -40.57
C ASN A 52 -27.58 -12.26 -39.80
N ALA A 53 -27.21 -12.69 -38.61
CA ALA A 53 -28.04 -13.62 -37.85
C ALA A 53 -29.23 -12.91 -37.17
N GLU A 54 -30.27 -13.68 -36.87
CA GLU A 54 -31.37 -13.20 -36.02
C GLU A 54 -30.78 -12.87 -34.59
N ALA A 55 -31.33 -11.83 -33.96
CA ALA A 55 -30.90 -11.33 -32.66
C ALA A 55 -30.71 -12.43 -31.59
N LYS A 56 -31.60 -13.46 -31.59
CA LYS A 56 -31.51 -14.58 -30.65
C LYS A 56 -30.27 -15.45 -30.85
N TYR A 57 -29.70 -15.53 -32.05
CA TYR A 57 -28.46 -16.29 -32.34
C TYR A 57 -27.25 -15.41 -32.11
N SER A 58 -27.32 -14.13 -32.51
CA SER A 58 -26.22 -13.19 -32.23
C SER A 58 -26.02 -12.97 -30.74
N SER A 59 -27.09 -12.79 -29.96
CA SER A 59 -26.95 -12.65 -28.49
C SER A 59 -26.41 -13.91 -27.83
N HIS A 60 -26.81 -15.11 -28.31
CA HIS A 60 -26.24 -16.37 -27.83
C HIS A 60 -24.74 -16.48 -28.15
N TYR A 61 -24.33 -16.12 -29.36
CA TYR A 61 -22.94 -16.10 -29.79
C TYR A 61 -22.11 -15.19 -28.87
N TYR A 62 -22.49 -13.94 -28.70
CA TYR A 62 -21.77 -12.99 -27.90
C TYR A 62 -21.74 -13.38 -26.38
N TYR A 63 -22.79 -14.02 -25.87
CA TYR A 63 -22.83 -14.56 -24.55
C TYR A 63 -21.76 -15.67 -24.35
N LEU A 64 -21.67 -16.64 -25.27
CA LEU A 64 -20.66 -17.70 -25.24
C LEU A 64 -19.26 -17.14 -25.42
N LEU A 65 -19.08 -16.13 -26.27
CA LEU A 65 -17.83 -15.43 -26.48
C LEU A 65 -17.40 -14.73 -25.17
N GLY A 66 -18.30 -14.03 -24.53
CA GLY A 66 -18.05 -13.36 -23.25
C GLY A 66 -17.60 -14.33 -22.17
N LEU A 67 -18.32 -15.45 -21.97
CA LEU A 67 -17.93 -16.49 -21.01
C LEU A 67 -16.56 -17.09 -21.31
N SER A 68 -16.29 -17.39 -22.60
CA SER A 68 -15.01 -17.99 -23.00
C SER A 68 -13.84 -17.00 -22.80
N LYS A 69 -14.01 -15.74 -23.18
CA LYS A 69 -13.04 -14.67 -22.99
C LYS A 69 -12.77 -14.38 -21.51
N GLN A 70 -13.80 -14.38 -20.68
CA GLN A 70 -13.67 -14.26 -19.22
C GLN A 70 -12.75 -15.35 -18.64
N LYS A 71 -13.02 -16.62 -18.99
CA LYS A 71 -12.28 -17.77 -18.45
C LYS A 71 -10.87 -17.94 -19.04
N THR A 72 -10.58 -17.27 -20.16
CA THR A 72 -9.22 -17.15 -20.71
C THR A 72 -8.54 -15.83 -20.34
N LYS A 73 -9.10 -15.09 -19.36
CA LYS A 73 -8.57 -13.83 -18.82
C LYS A 73 -8.50 -12.66 -19.82
N ALA A 74 -9.18 -12.76 -20.96
CA ALA A 74 -9.35 -11.66 -21.91
C ALA A 74 -10.55 -10.79 -21.47
N PHE A 75 -10.43 -10.12 -20.32
CA PHE A 75 -11.54 -9.47 -19.62
C PHE A 75 -12.20 -8.35 -20.41
N ASP A 76 -11.42 -7.48 -21.06
CA ASP A 76 -11.96 -6.37 -21.86
C ASP A 76 -12.83 -6.90 -23.02
N GLU A 77 -12.37 -7.98 -23.66
CA GLU A 77 -13.12 -8.64 -24.72
C GLU A 77 -14.37 -9.35 -24.19
N ALA A 78 -14.31 -9.90 -22.96
CA ALA A 78 -15.46 -10.49 -22.30
C ALA A 78 -16.54 -9.46 -22.01
N ILE A 79 -16.16 -8.32 -21.43
CA ILE A 79 -17.07 -7.20 -21.13
C ILE A 79 -17.70 -6.67 -22.43
N ALA A 80 -16.88 -6.41 -23.45
CA ALA A 80 -17.38 -5.95 -24.75
C ALA A 80 -18.36 -6.93 -25.39
N ALA A 81 -18.14 -8.25 -25.20
CA ALA A 81 -19.08 -9.27 -25.68
C ALA A 81 -20.42 -9.25 -24.90
N PHE A 82 -20.38 -9.11 -23.57
CA PHE A 82 -21.59 -8.99 -22.75
C PHE A 82 -22.36 -7.68 -23.05
N ASP A 83 -21.67 -6.57 -23.27
CA ASP A 83 -22.29 -5.31 -23.70
C ASP A 83 -23.00 -5.44 -25.07
N LYS A 84 -22.37 -6.23 -25.95
CA LYS A 84 -22.97 -6.53 -27.24
C LYS A 84 -24.26 -7.37 -27.09
N VAL A 85 -24.30 -8.33 -26.15
CA VAL A 85 -25.52 -9.06 -25.79
C VAL A 85 -26.60 -8.09 -25.33
N ASN A 86 -26.31 -7.20 -24.41
CA ASN A 86 -27.23 -6.22 -23.85
C ASN A 86 -27.82 -5.32 -24.96
N SER A 87 -26.95 -4.82 -25.84
CA SER A 87 -27.34 -3.95 -26.95
C SER A 87 -28.27 -4.68 -27.95
N ILE A 88 -27.94 -5.91 -28.36
CA ILE A 88 -28.71 -6.72 -29.28
C ILE A 88 -30.10 -7.06 -28.71
N GLU A 89 -30.13 -7.57 -27.48
CA GLU A 89 -31.39 -7.98 -26.86
C GLU A 89 -32.30 -6.79 -26.54
N LYS A 90 -31.74 -5.66 -26.13
CA LYS A 90 -32.50 -4.41 -25.94
C LYS A 90 -33.15 -3.97 -27.22
N SER A 91 -32.45 -3.99 -28.34
CA SER A 91 -32.98 -3.59 -29.67
C SER A 91 -34.04 -4.55 -30.19
N ALA A 92 -33.95 -5.84 -29.85
CA ALA A 92 -34.88 -6.88 -30.30
C ALA A 92 -35.98 -7.20 -29.28
N SER A 93 -36.05 -6.48 -28.15
CA SER A 93 -36.98 -6.74 -27.04
C SER A 93 -36.87 -8.18 -26.50
N LEU A 94 -35.63 -8.70 -26.44
CA LEU A 94 -35.27 -9.98 -25.84
C LEU A 94 -34.61 -9.76 -24.48
N LYS A 95 -34.56 -10.78 -23.62
CA LYS A 95 -33.93 -10.71 -22.27
C LYS A 95 -33.25 -11.99 -21.83
N LYS A 96 -33.04 -12.96 -22.72
CA LYS A 96 -32.55 -14.26 -22.31
C LYS A 96 -31.06 -14.23 -21.90
N TYR A 97 -30.22 -13.77 -22.79
CA TYR A 97 -28.75 -13.80 -22.58
C TYR A 97 -28.28 -12.56 -21.86
N SER A 98 -28.96 -11.43 -21.97
CA SER A 98 -28.68 -10.25 -21.12
C SER A 98 -28.93 -10.54 -19.66
N SER A 99 -30.03 -11.22 -19.29
CA SER A 99 -30.26 -11.66 -17.92
C SER A 99 -29.18 -12.66 -17.41
N LEU A 100 -28.72 -13.56 -18.29
CA LEU A 100 -27.63 -14.49 -17.94
C LEU A 100 -26.28 -13.76 -17.78
N ALA A 101 -26.00 -12.77 -18.61
CA ALA A 101 -24.82 -11.92 -18.47
C ALA A 101 -24.85 -11.12 -17.15
N GLU A 102 -26.00 -10.56 -16.79
CA GLU A 102 -26.21 -9.87 -15.52
C GLU A 102 -25.97 -10.80 -14.32
N ILE A 103 -26.54 -12.01 -14.34
CA ILE A 103 -26.28 -13.03 -13.30
C ILE A 103 -24.79 -13.42 -13.22
N ASN A 104 -24.04 -13.31 -14.33
CA ASN A 104 -22.62 -13.62 -14.37
C ASN A 104 -21.71 -12.50 -13.83
N VAL A 105 -22.20 -11.26 -13.64
CA VAL A 105 -21.41 -10.13 -13.16
C VAL A 105 -20.61 -10.45 -11.89
N PRO A 106 -21.16 -11.07 -10.82
CA PRO A 106 -20.38 -11.42 -9.65
C PRO A 106 -19.23 -12.41 -9.93
N SER A 107 -19.44 -13.35 -10.87
CA SER A 107 -18.38 -14.29 -11.29
C SER A 107 -17.27 -13.56 -12.05
N LEU A 108 -17.61 -12.66 -12.94
CA LEU A 108 -16.65 -11.84 -13.69
C LEU A 108 -15.87 -10.93 -12.73
N THR A 109 -16.55 -10.28 -11.79
CA THR A 109 -15.93 -9.47 -10.74
C THR A 109 -14.90 -10.29 -9.93
N ASN A 110 -15.28 -11.50 -9.51
CA ASN A 110 -14.35 -12.37 -8.77
C ASN A 110 -13.14 -12.80 -9.62
N ASP A 111 -13.32 -13.10 -10.89
CA ASP A 111 -12.21 -13.46 -11.78
C ASP A 111 -11.25 -12.28 -11.98
N LEU A 112 -11.77 -11.05 -12.15
CA LEU A 112 -10.97 -9.81 -12.22
C LEU A 112 -10.16 -9.57 -10.94
N ILE A 113 -10.79 -9.74 -9.78
CA ILE A 113 -10.14 -9.53 -8.48
C ILE A 113 -9.02 -10.57 -8.27
N ASN A 114 -9.30 -11.85 -8.53
CA ASN A 114 -8.31 -12.90 -8.37
C ASN A 114 -7.08 -12.67 -9.27
N GLU A 115 -7.30 -12.24 -10.51
CA GLU A 115 -6.21 -11.88 -11.41
C GLU A 115 -5.45 -10.64 -10.92
N ALA A 116 -6.15 -9.62 -10.43
CA ALA A 116 -5.50 -8.43 -9.88
C ALA A 116 -4.66 -8.74 -8.63
N VAL A 117 -5.10 -9.68 -7.77
CA VAL A 117 -4.32 -10.15 -6.62
C VAL A 117 -3.05 -10.87 -7.08
N ASP A 118 -3.15 -11.72 -8.11
CA ASP A 118 -1.99 -12.41 -8.69
C ASP A 118 -0.99 -11.42 -9.29
N LEU A 119 -1.47 -10.43 -10.05
CA LEU A 119 -0.64 -9.35 -10.61
C LEU A 119 0.03 -8.50 -9.53
N ASN A 120 -0.69 -8.13 -8.47
CA ASN A 120 -0.10 -7.42 -7.33
C ASN A 120 1.02 -8.23 -6.67
N SER A 121 0.86 -9.55 -6.55
CA SER A 121 1.89 -10.42 -5.98
C SER A 121 3.17 -10.50 -6.83
N LYS A 122 3.02 -10.23 -8.13
CA LYS A 122 4.12 -10.16 -9.11
C LYS A 122 4.69 -8.74 -9.30
N ASN A 123 4.21 -7.76 -8.52
CA ASN A 123 4.53 -6.33 -8.66
C ASN A 123 4.06 -5.70 -9.99
N GLU A 124 3.11 -6.32 -10.67
CA GLU A 124 2.48 -5.79 -11.89
C GLU A 124 1.32 -4.84 -11.52
N TYR A 125 1.65 -3.83 -10.71
CA TYR A 125 0.68 -2.97 -10.02
C TYR A 125 -0.24 -2.17 -10.95
N LEU A 126 0.27 -1.71 -12.10
CA LEU A 126 -0.55 -0.94 -13.05
C LEU A 126 -1.67 -1.79 -13.65
N ALA A 127 -1.34 -3.02 -14.06
CA ALA A 127 -2.32 -3.96 -14.59
C ALA A 127 -3.34 -4.35 -13.51
N ALA A 128 -2.87 -4.60 -12.27
CA ALA A 128 -3.75 -4.86 -11.13
C ALA A 128 -4.71 -3.71 -10.85
N SER A 129 -4.22 -2.46 -10.87
CA SER A 129 -5.04 -1.26 -10.70
C SER A 129 -6.15 -1.17 -11.74
N THR A 130 -5.81 -1.44 -13.00
CA THR A 130 -6.79 -1.44 -14.12
C THR A 130 -7.89 -2.46 -13.90
N LEU A 131 -7.54 -3.72 -13.54
CA LEU A 131 -8.54 -4.76 -13.32
C LEU A 131 -9.43 -4.47 -12.10
N LEU A 132 -8.87 -3.92 -11.03
CA LEU A 132 -9.63 -3.51 -9.84
C LEU A 132 -10.58 -2.36 -10.15
N HIS A 133 -10.17 -1.39 -10.96
CA HIS A 133 -11.04 -0.32 -11.41
C HIS A 133 -12.17 -0.87 -12.28
N THR A 134 -11.87 -1.79 -13.21
CA THR A 134 -12.90 -2.48 -14.02
C THR A 134 -13.89 -3.25 -13.14
N ALA A 135 -13.41 -3.94 -12.10
CA ALA A 135 -14.26 -4.62 -11.13
C ALA A 135 -15.19 -3.65 -10.38
N TYR A 136 -14.68 -2.45 -10.04
CA TYR A 136 -15.51 -1.37 -9.49
C TYR A 136 -16.58 -0.92 -10.47
N GLU A 137 -16.24 -0.69 -11.75
CA GLU A 137 -17.18 -0.18 -12.77
C GLU A 137 -18.32 -1.16 -13.09
N LEU A 138 -18.13 -2.47 -12.93
CA LEU A 138 -19.18 -3.46 -13.16
C LEU A 138 -20.38 -3.30 -12.21
N ASP A 139 -20.16 -2.82 -10.99
CA ASP A 139 -21.20 -2.51 -10.00
C ASP A 139 -20.65 -1.48 -9.00
N ALA A 140 -20.65 -0.22 -9.39
CA ALA A 140 -19.97 0.84 -8.63
C ALA A 140 -20.54 1.07 -7.23
N GLU A 141 -21.81 0.69 -6.98
CA GLU A 141 -22.44 0.83 -5.67
C GLU A 141 -21.94 -0.24 -4.70
N ASN A 142 -21.92 -1.51 -5.12
CA ASN A 142 -21.56 -2.63 -4.29
C ASN A 142 -20.03 -2.90 -4.28
N ASN A 143 -19.32 -2.47 -5.31
CA ASN A 143 -17.92 -2.73 -5.57
C ASN A 143 -16.98 -1.57 -5.21
N ILE A 144 -17.44 -0.57 -4.46
CA ILE A 144 -16.67 0.64 -4.14
C ILE A 144 -15.32 0.35 -3.45
N ASP A 145 -15.22 -0.75 -2.70
CA ASP A 145 -13.97 -1.21 -2.08
C ASP A 145 -12.86 -1.43 -3.12
N TYR A 146 -13.20 -1.87 -4.34
CA TYR A 146 -12.20 -2.14 -5.38
C TYR A 146 -11.62 -0.85 -5.97
N LEU A 147 -12.35 0.26 -5.93
CA LEU A 147 -11.78 1.57 -6.29
C LEU A 147 -10.68 1.98 -5.31
N TYR A 148 -10.83 1.67 -4.01
CA TYR A 148 -9.80 1.90 -3.01
C TYR A 148 -8.55 1.04 -3.29
N PHE A 149 -8.73 -0.24 -3.59
CA PHE A 149 -7.60 -1.11 -3.91
C PHE A 149 -6.95 -0.74 -5.26
N ALA A 150 -7.73 -0.29 -6.24
CA ALA A 150 -7.21 0.24 -7.51
C ALA A 150 -6.33 1.47 -7.27
N ALA A 151 -6.77 2.42 -6.42
CA ALA A 151 -5.99 3.59 -6.04
C ALA A 151 -4.66 3.20 -5.38
N SER A 152 -4.69 2.23 -4.46
CA SER A 152 -3.49 1.73 -3.77
C SER A 152 -2.51 1.06 -4.73
N SER A 153 -3.01 0.22 -5.65
CA SER A 153 -2.15 -0.41 -6.68
C SER A 153 -1.55 0.62 -7.63
N ALA A 154 -2.29 1.68 -8.00
CA ALA A 154 -1.76 2.78 -8.81
C ALA A 154 -0.63 3.55 -8.09
N VAL A 155 -0.73 3.78 -6.77
CA VAL A 155 0.40 4.34 -5.98
C VAL A 155 1.64 3.46 -6.10
N ASN A 156 1.48 2.15 -5.91
CA ASN A 156 2.59 1.21 -5.98
C ASN A 156 3.21 1.13 -7.40
N ALA A 157 2.40 1.40 -8.44
CA ALA A 157 2.86 1.52 -9.81
C ALA A 157 3.59 2.85 -10.10
N GLY A 158 3.52 3.83 -9.21
CA GLY A 158 3.97 5.20 -9.45
C GLY A 158 3.04 6.01 -10.36
N ASP A 159 1.85 5.49 -10.69
CA ASP A 159 0.82 6.21 -11.44
C ASP A 159 0.01 7.11 -10.50
N TYR A 160 0.64 8.20 -10.12
CA TYR A 160 0.08 9.15 -9.15
C TYR A 160 -1.15 9.90 -9.68
N ASP A 161 -1.26 10.10 -10.99
CA ASP A 161 -2.42 10.79 -11.58
C ASP A 161 -3.69 9.93 -11.47
N THR A 162 -3.59 8.67 -11.85
CA THR A 162 -4.69 7.70 -11.73
C THR A 162 -5.07 7.48 -10.27
N SER A 163 -4.08 7.29 -9.41
CA SER A 163 -4.32 7.10 -7.96
C SER A 163 -5.02 8.31 -7.33
N LEU A 164 -4.56 9.54 -7.66
CA LEU A 164 -5.17 10.77 -7.17
C LEU A 164 -6.63 10.88 -7.61
N ALA A 165 -6.94 10.55 -8.87
CA ALA A 165 -8.31 10.56 -9.38
C ALA A 165 -9.22 9.59 -8.60
N TYR A 166 -8.73 8.37 -8.32
CA TYR A 166 -9.49 7.36 -7.59
C TYR A 166 -9.69 7.73 -6.12
N TYR A 167 -8.64 8.17 -5.42
CA TYR A 167 -8.77 8.61 -4.03
C TYR A 167 -9.65 9.85 -3.89
N THR A 168 -9.56 10.80 -4.82
CA THR A 168 -10.45 11.98 -4.82
C THR A 168 -11.91 11.56 -4.99
N LYS A 169 -12.20 10.64 -5.92
CA LYS A 169 -13.54 10.08 -6.10
C LYS A 169 -14.07 9.40 -4.83
N LEU A 170 -13.24 8.61 -4.14
CA LEU A 170 -13.59 7.99 -2.85
C LEU A 170 -13.86 9.04 -1.75
N LYS A 171 -13.06 10.10 -1.69
CA LYS A 171 -13.25 11.24 -0.78
C LYS A 171 -14.61 11.91 -1.05
N ASP A 172 -14.92 12.20 -2.31
CA ASP A 172 -16.15 12.87 -2.72
C ASP A 172 -17.39 12.02 -2.46
N LEU A 173 -17.29 10.69 -2.59
CA LEU A 173 -18.32 9.73 -2.24
C LEU A 173 -18.45 9.50 -0.73
N ASN A 174 -17.64 10.19 0.10
CA ASN A 174 -17.57 9.98 1.56
C ASN A 174 -17.34 8.50 1.94
N TYR A 175 -16.56 7.77 1.14
CA TYR A 175 -16.28 6.37 1.39
C TYR A 175 -15.51 6.19 2.72
N GLU A 176 -16.03 5.32 3.58
CA GLU A 176 -15.41 4.98 4.87
C GLU A 176 -14.73 3.61 4.88
N GLY A 177 -15.10 2.69 4.01
CA GLY A 177 -14.54 1.34 3.92
C GLY A 177 -14.66 0.52 5.19
N ARG A 178 -15.63 0.84 6.05
CA ARG A 178 -15.88 0.11 7.29
C ARG A 178 -16.56 -1.22 7.01
N LYS A 179 -16.10 -2.25 7.69
CA LYS A 179 -16.71 -3.59 7.65
C LYS A 179 -17.20 -3.97 9.03
N LYS A 180 -18.32 -4.70 9.09
CA LYS A 180 -18.76 -5.31 10.33
C LYS A 180 -17.79 -6.42 10.72
N VAL A 181 -17.41 -6.41 11.98
CA VAL A 181 -16.61 -7.44 12.66
C VAL A 181 -17.39 -7.91 13.87
N TYR A 182 -17.18 -9.15 14.21
CA TYR A 182 -17.93 -9.82 15.27
C TYR A 182 -16.96 -10.36 16.30
N TYR A 183 -17.31 -10.24 17.57
CA TYR A 183 -16.53 -10.73 18.70
C TYR A 183 -17.38 -11.54 19.64
N ALA A 184 -16.78 -12.51 20.28
CA ALA A 184 -17.39 -13.32 21.33
C ALA A 184 -16.34 -13.68 22.37
N THR A 185 -16.74 -13.84 23.65
CA THR A 185 -15.87 -14.36 24.70
C THR A 185 -16.13 -15.84 24.89
N GLU A 186 -15.10 -16.69 24.79
CA GLU A 186 -15.20 -18.10 25.14
C GLU A 186 -15.41 -18.28 26.65
N VAL A 187 -16.43 -19.03 27.05
CA VAL A 187 -16.74 -19.25 28.47
C VAL A 187 -15.66 -20.09 29.17
N SER A 188 -15.01 -20.99 28.43
CA SER A 188 -14.01 -21.92 28.95
C SER A 188 -12.68 -21.25 29.32
N THR A 189 -12.25 -20.28 28.51
CA THR A 189 -10.95 -19.59 28.65
C THR A 189 -11.10 -18.19 29.21
N GLY A 190 -12.24 -17.55 28.95
CA GLY A 190 -12.47 -16.12 29.23
C GLY A 190 -11.86 -15.19 28.20
N ASP A 191 -11.31 -15.73 27.09
CA ASP A 191 -10.68 -14.96 26.04
C ASP A 191 -11.71 -14.39 25.06
N GLU A 192 -11.50 -13.14 24.63
CA GLU A 192 -12.25 -12.56 23.53
C GLU A 192 -11.65 -13.01 22.20
N ILE A 193 -12.48 -13.54 21.31
CA ILE A 193 -12.10 -13.98 19.98
C ILE A 193 -12.86 -13.22 18.89
N GLU A 194 -12.23 -13.00 17.75
CA GLU A 194 -12.91 -12.52 16.55
C GLU A 194 -13.67 -13.68 15.88
N VAL A 195 -14.94 -13.44 15.55
CA VAL A 195 -15.81 -14.43 14.91
C VAL A 195 -15.73 -14.21 13.39
N PRO A 196 -15.47 -15.25 12.60
CA PRO A 196 -15.13 -15.10 11.17
C PRO A 196 -16.20 -14.41 10.32
N ASP A 197 -17.47 -14.63 10.60
CA ASP A 197 -18.58 -14.14 9.80
C ASP A 197 -19.90 -14.05 10.58
N ALA A 198 -20.87 -13.37 9.98
CA ALA A 198 -22.20 -13.19 10.57
C ALA A 198 -22.95 -14.51 10.80
N ALA A 199 -22.75 -15.52 9.96
CA ALA A 199 -23.45 -16.80 10.10
C ALA A 199 -22.91 -17.56 11.31
N THR A 200 -21.60 -17.59 11.51
CA THR A 200 -20.94 -18.13 12.69
C THR A 200 -21.34 -17.37 13.95
N PHE A 201 -21.43 -16.03 13.86
CA PHE A 201 -21.89 -15.19 14.97
C PHE A 201 -23.32 -15.54 15.43
N GLU A 202 -24.25 -15.78 14.48
CA GLU A 202 -25.61 -16.23 14.82
C GLU A 202 -25.65 -17.65 15.44
N ILE A 203 -24.67 -18.50 15.12
CA ILE A 203 -24.51 -19.80 15.77
C ILE A 203 -24.03 -19.59 17.21
N TYR A 204 -23.04 -18.73 17.43
CA TYR A 204 -22.50 -18.43 18.76
C TYR A 204 -23.52 -17.81 19.70
N LYS A 205 -24.46 -16.98 19.20
CA LYS A 205 -25.59 -16.45 19.97
C LYS A 205 -26.47 -17.54 20.59
N LYS A 206 -26.49 -18.73 20.00
CA LYS A 206 -27.31 -19.88 20.44
C LYS A 206 -26.52 -20.87 21.29
N SER A 207 -25.18 -20.76 21.32
CA SER A 207 -24.32 -21.63 22.12
C SER A 207 -24.17 -21.10 23.54
N LYS A 208 -23.97 -22.03 24.48
CA LYS A 208 -23.64 -21.71 25.89
C LYS A 208 -22.11 -21.56 26.09
N ASP A 209 -21.34 -21.88 25.08
CA ASP A 209 -19.87 -21.84 25.12
C ASP A 209 -19.32 -20.44 24.90
N PHE A 210 -20.18 -19.51 24.45
CA PHE A 210 -19.82 -18.13 24.17
C PHE A 210 -20.73 -17.14 24.93
N LYS A 211 -20.14 -16.01 25.33
CA LYS A 211 -20.82 -14.89 26.01
C LYS A 211 -20.28 -13.57 25.46
N ASP A 212 -20.88 -12.44 25.93
CA ASP A 212 -20.43 -11.07 25.61
C ASP A 212 -20.27 -10.85 24.10
N LEU A 213 -21.22 -11.39 23.31
CA LEU A 213 -21.22 -11.24 21.85
C LEU A 213 -21.47 -9.79 21.46
N ARG A 214 -20.60 -9.22 20.63
CA ARG A 214 -20.75 -7.86 20.14
C ARG A 214 -20.43 -7.74 18.65
N GLU A 215 -21.15 -6.81 18.02
CA GLU A 215 -20.85 -6.36 16.67
C GLU A 215 -20.10 -5.03 16.76
N ASP A 216 -19.12 -4.84 15.91
CA ASP A 216 -18.36 -3.60 15.83
C ASP A 216 -18.09 -3.26 14.35
N LEU A 217 -17.49 -2.12 14.10
CA LEU A 217 -17.06 -1.69 12.77
C LEU A 217 -15.54 -1.52 12.75
N THR A 218 -14.90 -1.99 11.69
CA THR A 218 -13.48 -1.66 11.48
C THR A 218 -13.29 -0.14 11.44
N PRO A 219 -12.08 0.36 11.76
CA PRO A 219 -11.76 1.77 11.62
C PRO A 219 -12.06 2.29 10.20
N SER A 220 -12.45 3.56 10.11
CA SER A 220 -12.66 4.22 8.82
C SER A 220 -11.34 4.35 8.05
N ARG A 221 -11.37 4.10 6.73
CA ARG A 221 -10.26 4.34 5.81
C ARG A 221 -10.14 5.79 5.35
N ARG A 222 -11.09 6.64 5.74
CA ARG A 222 -11.12 8.05 5.31
C ARG A 222 -9.86 8.82 5.68
N PRO A 223 -9.29 8.68 6.89
CA PRO A 223 -8.02 9.32 7.23
C PRO A 223 -6.88 8.88 6.33
N GLU A 224 -6.82 7.59 6.01
CA GLU A 224 -5.80 7.03 5.11
C GLU A 224 -5.94 7.57 3.68
N ILE A 225 -7.16 7.65 3.15
CA ILE A 225 -7.44 8.20 1.81
C ILE A 225 -6.93 9.64 1.71
N VAL A 226 -7.25 10.47 2.68
CA VAL A 226 -6.84 11.89 2.63
C VAL A 226 -5.34 12.04 2.84
N LYS A 227 -4.73 11.20 3.68
CA LYS A 227 -3.28 11.10 3.82
C LYS A 227 -2.62 10.74 2.49
N ASN A 228 -3.14 9.73 1.79
CA ASN A 228 -2.58 9.31 0.50
C ASN A 228 -2.70 10.42 -0.56
N ILE A 229 -3.83 11.14 -0.61
CA ILE A 229 -3.97 12.33 -1.47
C ILE A 229 -2.87 13.35 -1.17
N ALA A 230 -2.62 13.65 0.11
CA ALA A 230 -1.59 14.60 0.51
C ALA A 230 -0.18 14.13 0.10
N LEU A 231 0.13 12.85 0.35
CA LEU A 231 1.42 12.25 -0.02
C LEU A 231 1.64 12.24 -1.54
N ILE A 232 0.59 11.99 -2.32
CA ILE A 232 0.67 12.05 -3.79
C ILE A 232 0.99 13.47 -4.26
N TYR A 233 0.34 14.50 -3.71
CA TYR A 233 0.68 15.89 -4.04
C TYR A 233 2.13 16.23 -3.66
N VAL A 234 2.61 15.71 -2.52
CA VAL A 234 4.03 15.85 -2.12
C VAL A 234 4.96 15.21 -3.15
N GLN A 235 4.63 13.99 -3.62
CA GLN A 235 5.44 13.31 -4.65
C GLN A 235 5.42 14.05 -6.00
N LYS A 236 4.30 14.66 -6.33
CA LYS A 236 4.17 15.53 -7.52
C LYS A 236 4.84 16.89 -7.37
N GLY A 237 5.33 17.23 -6.18
CA GLY A 237 5.94 18.53 -5.87
C GLY A 237 4.92 19.66 -5.66
N ASP A 238 3.63 19.36 -5.57
CA ASP A 238 2.56 20.31 -5.30
C ASP A 238 2.34 20.45 -3.78
N ASN A 239 3.26 21.17 -3.15
CA ASN A 239 3.22 21.36 -1.69
C ASN A 239 1.99 22.16 -1.21
N GLU A 240 1.43 23.02 -2.07
CA GLU A 240 0.24 23.82 -1.72
C GLU A 240 -1.01 22.91 -1.65
N ALA A 241 -1.24 22.10 -2.68
CA ALA A 241 -2.34 21.14 -2.69
C ALA A 241 -2.18 20.07 -1.58
N ALA A 242 -0.95 19.62 -1.32
CA ALA A 242 -0.64 18.70 -0.22
C ALA A 242 -1.02 19.30 1.15
N MET A 243 -0.63 20.55 1.41
CA MET A 243 -0.94 21.25 2.66
C MET A 243 -2.45 21.43 2.84
N GLN A 244 -3.18 21.78 1.75
CA GLN A 244 -4.63 21.91 1.82
C GLN A 244 -5.29 20.54 2.11
N ALA A 245 -4.84 19.49 1.45
CA ALA A 245 -5.36 18.13 1.66
C ALA A 245 -5.17 17.64 3.10
N VAL A 246 -4.01 17.92 3.71
CA VAL A 246 -3.75 17.59 5.13
C VAL A 246 -4.63 18.40 6.06
N LYS A 247 -4.80 19.70 5.83
CA LYS A 247 -5.68 20.54 6.64
C LYS A 247 -7.13 20.07 6.60
N ASP A 248 -7.63 19.70 5.42
CA ASP A 248 -8.96 19.12 5.25
C ASP A 248 -9.10 17.81 6.07
N ALA A 249 -8.08 16.96 6.02
CA ALA A 249 -8.06 15.70 6.78
C ALA A 249 -8.05 15.94 8.28
N ARG A 250 -7.20 16.86 8.76
CA ARG A 250 -7.12 17.21 10.18
C ARG A 250 -8.38 17.87 10.71
N SER A 251 -9.13 18.57 9.86
CA SER A 251 -10.44 19.10 10.27
C SER A 251 -11.43 18.01 10.67
N VAL A 252 -11.30 16.80 10.09
CA VAL A 252 -12.13 15.62 10.37
C VAL A 252 -11.54 14.76 11.50
N SER A 253 -10.21 14.65 11.54
CA SER A 253 -9.48 13.81 12.50
C SER A 253 -8.30 14.59 13.13
N PRO A 254 -8.57 15.59 13.98
CA PRO A 254 -7.54 16.51 14.48
C PRO A 254 -6.47 15.85 15.35
N LYS A 255 -6.78 14.70 15.96
CA LYS A 255 -5.88 13.95 16.84
C LYS A 255 -5.20 12.76 16.16
N ASP A 256 -5.40 12.58 14.87
CA ASP A 256 -4.74 11.51 14.12
C ASP A 256 -3.25 11.81 13.99
N VAL A 257 -2.44 11.06 14.73
CA VAL A 257 -0.97 11.20 14.77
C VAL A 257 -0.37 11.11 13.35
N SER A 258 -0.91 10.25 12.50
CA SER A 258 -0.42 10.08 11.13
C SER A 258 -0.62 11.34 10.28
N LEU A 259 -1.75 12.04 10.46
CA LEU A 259 -2.01 13.31 9.78
C LEU A 259 -1.15 14.46 10.35
N ILE A 260 -0.94 14.48 11.68
CA ILE A 260 -0.04 15.45 12.33
C ILE A 260 1.37 15.27 11.78
N LEU A 261 1.86 14.04 11.66
CA LEU A 261 3.18 13.74 11.11
C LEU A 261 3.29 14.10 9.63
N THR A 262 2.24 13.85 8.84
CA THR A 262 2.22 14.25 7.43
C THR A 262 2.30 15.77 7.26
N GLU A 263 1.58 16.53 8.09
CA GLU A 263 1.69 18.00 8.09
C GLU A 263 3.09 18.46 8.52
N ALA A 264 3.65 17.82 9.53
CA ALA A 264 5.00 18.11 9.97
C ALA A 264 6.03 17.87 8.85
N ASP A 265 5.96 16.74 8.15
CA ASP A 265 6.86 16.42 7.03
C ASP A 265 6.76 17.47 5.90
N LEU A 266 5.55 17.99 5.63
CA LEU A 266 5.37 19.09 4.67
C LEU A 266 6.08 20.36 5.13
N TYR A 267 5.95 20.75 6.41
CA TYR A 267 6.66 21.90 6.96
C TYR A 267 8.18 21.70 6.96
N ASN A 268 8.65 20.48 7.25
CA ASN A 268 10.07 20.14 7.15
C ASN A 268 10.58 20.31 5.71
N LYS A 269 9.85 19.84 4.70
CA LYS A 269 10.22 19.97 3.28
C LYS A 269 10.31 21.42 2.80
N ILE A 270 9.47 22.31 3.30
CA ILE A 270 9.53 23.73 2.97
C ILE A 270 10.47 24.53 3.88
N GLY A 271 11.16 23.87 4.83
CA GLY A 271 12.12 24.48 5.74
C GLY A 271 11.51 25.23 6.92
N ASP A 272 10.21 25.07 7.19
CA ASP A 272 9.55 25.66 8.37
C ASP A 272 9.74 24.75 9.60
N GLU A 273 10.95 24.77 10.12
CA GLU A 273 11.35 23.94 11.26
C GLU A 273 10.61 24.29 12.56
N VAL A 274 10.10 25.53 12.68
CA VAL A 274 9.32 25.95 13.87
C VAL A 274 8.00 25.19 13.92
N ARG A 275 7.27 25.18 12.81
CA ARG A 275 6.00 24.45 12.72
C ARG A 275 6.22 22.93 12.77
N PHE A 276 7.28 22.45 12.16
CA PHE A 276 7.65 21.04 12.28
C PHE A 276 7.82 20.63 13.75
N ALA A 277 8.62 21.35 14.53
CA ALA A 277 8.85 21.06 15.94
C ALA A 277 7.54 21.11 16.76
N SER A 278 6.70 22.12 16.53
CA SER A 278 5.40 22.25 17.22
C SER A 278 4.47 21.08 16.92
N LEU A 279 4.45 20.60 15.68
CA LEU A 279 3.64 19.43 15.28
C LEU A 279 4.18 18.12 15.87
N MET A 280 5.50 17.98 16.00
CA MET A 280 6.10 16.84 16.70
C MET A 280 5.70 16.82 18.18
N GLU A 281 5.69 17.99 18.85
CA GLU A 281 5.21 18.10 20.24
C GLU A 281 3.72 17.75 20.36
N GLU A 282 2.91 18.21 19.39
CA GLU A 282 1.49 17.83 19.31
C GLU A 282 1.31 16.32 19.13
N ALA A 283 2.10 15.69 18.25
CA ALA A 283 2.09 14.25 18.05
C ALA A 283 2.46 13.49 19.33
N ILE A 284 3.49 13.92 20.05
CA ILE A 284 3.92 13.36 21.35
C ILE A 284 2.79 13.48 22.39
N ALA A 285 2.04 14.59 22.38
CA ALA A 285 0.91 14.74 23.31
C ALA A 285 -0.22 13.73 23.04
N GLN A 286 -0.36 13.23 21.80
CA GLN A 286 -1.32 12.18 21.44
C GLN A 286 -0.76 10.77 21.66
N ASP A 287 0.54 10.56 21.40
CA ASP A 287 1.23 9.27 21.54
C ASP A 287 2.58 9.44 22.25
N PRO A 288 2.56 9.59 23.59
CA PRO A 288 3.78 9.88 24.38
C PRO A 288 4.75 8.71 24.48
N ASN A 289 4.37 7.52 24.05
CA ASN A 289 5.21 6.33 24.11
C ASN A 289 5.83 5.97 22.74
N ASN A 290 5.67 6.80 21.74
CA ASN A 290 6.21 6.55 20.41
C ASN A 290 7.66 7.05 20.29
N ALA A 291 8.60 6.11 20.32
CA ALA A 291 10.04 6.39 20.25
C ALA A 291 10.45 7.19 19.00
N VAL A 292 9.76 6.95 17.86
CA VAL A 292 10.07 7.62 16.59
C VAL A 292 9.83 9.12 16.64
N LEU A 293 8.84 9.59 17.41
CA LEU A 293 8.55 11.01 17.56
C LEU A 293 9.71 11.74 18.27
N TYR A 294 10.22 11.15 19.34
CA TYR A 294 11.38 11.69 20.05
C TYR A 294 12.65 11.62 19.20
N TYR A 295 12.86 10.52 18.49
CA TYR A 295 13.96 10.42 17.53
C TYR A 295 13.92 11.58 16.51
N ASN A 296 12.77 11.85 15.89
CA ASN A 296 12.62 12.92 14.91
C ASN A 296 12.90 14.30 15.51
N LEU A 297 12.45 14.58 16.74
CA LEU A 297 12.82 15.82 17.45
C LEU A 297 14.33 15.89 17.73
N GLY A 298 14.95 14.74 18.02
CA GLY A 298 16.39 14.62 18.15
C GLY A 298 17.12 15.05 16.88
N VAL A 299 16.67 14.53 15.71
CA VAL A 299 17.23 14.88 14.40
C VAL A 299 17.11 16.39 14.12
N VAL A 300 15.91 16.97 14.32
CA VAL A 300 15.69 18.41 14.05
C VAL A 300 16.53 19.29 14.96
N ASN A 301 16.61 18.96 16.25
CA ASN A 301 17.44 19.73 17.17
C ASN A 301 18.93 19.57 16.87
N GLY A 302 19.38 18.38 16.44
CA GLY A 302 20.75 18.17 15.96
C GLY A 302 21.08 19.06 14.77
N ASN A 303 20.23 19.05 13.74
CA ASN A 303 20.41 19.89 12.55
C ASN A 303 20.46 21.41 12.86
N LYS A 304 19.75 21.84 13.91
CA LYS A 304 19.79 23.24 14.42
C LYS A 304 21.03 23.58 15.27
N GLY A 305 21.86 22.62 15.56
CA GLY A 305 22.98 22.78 16.52
C GLY A 305 22.55 22.79 17.99
N ASN A 306 21.28 22.47 18.29
CA ASN A 306 20.77 22.35 19.67
C ASN A 306 21.16 20.99 20.26
N ARG A 307 22.45 20.77 20.42
CA ARG A 307 23.07 19.49 20.77
C ARG A 307 22.47 18.85 22.04
N ASP A 308 22.34 19.62 23.12
CA ASP A 308 21.87 19.08 24.41
C ASP A 308 20.38 18.62 24.30
N ALA A 309 19.55 19.35 23.57
CA ALA A 309 18.18 18.96 23.31
C ALA A 309 18.13 17.69 22.45
N ALA A 310 18.94 17.61 21.40
CA ALA A 310 19.03 16.40 20.54
C ALA A 310 19.41 15.17 21.35
N ILE A 311 20.44 15.26 22.19
CA ILE A 311 20.87 14.17 23.07
C ILE A 311 19.73 13.74 24.01
N SER A 312 19.02 14.69 24.61
CA SER A 312 17.88 14.41 25.50
C SER A 312 16.77 13.64 24.77
N TYR A 313 16.40 14.08 23.58
CA TYR A 313 15.37 13.42 22.78
C TYR A 313 15.80 12.03 22.32
N TYR A 314 17.03 11.83 21.85
CA TYR A 314 17.54 10.51 21.50
C TYR A 314 17.56 9.55 22.71
N LYS A 315 17.98 10.02 23.89
CA LYS A 315 17.93 9.20 25.12
C LYS A 315 16.50 8.79 25.44
N LYS A 316 15.53 9.70 25.27
CA LYS A 316 14.12 9.36 25.49
C LYS A 316 13.60 8.35 24.47
N ALA A 317 13.97 8.46 23.21
CA ALA A 317 13.65 7.46 22.19
C ALA A 317 14.21 6.07 22.53
N MET A 318 15.46 5.99 23.02
CA MET A 318 16.08 4.74 23.48
C MET A 318 15.38 4.12 24.71
N GLU A 319 14.90 4.95 25.63
CA GLU A 319 14.13 4.47 26.79
C GLU A 319 12.82 3.79 26.36
N LEU A 320 12.18 4.36 25.34
CA LEU A 320 10.89 3.88 24.83
C LEU A 320 11.05 2.66 23.91
N ASP A 321 12.05 2.67 23.04
CA ASP A 321 12.40 1.52 22.19
C ASP A 321 13.93 1.27 22.21
N PRO A 322 14.39 0.38 23.09
CA PRO A 322 15.80 0.00 23.17
C PRO A 322 16.34 -0.76 21.95
N THR A 323 15.50 -1.07 20.95
CA THR A 323 15.90 -1.79 19.75
C THR A 323 15.92 -0.91 18.50
N TYR A 324 15.52 0.36 18.62
CA TYR A 324 15.47 1.29 17.50
C TYR A 324 16.87 1.78 17.10
N GLU A 325 17.50 1.07 16.17
CA GLU A 325 18.87 1.26 15.73
C GLU A 325 19.27 2.71 15.35
N PRO A 326 18.44 3.48 14.57
CA PRO A 326 18.82 4.82 14.14
C PRO A 326 19.15 5.78 15.30
N THR A 327 18.52 5.58 16.46
CA THR A 327 18.73 6.43 17.63
C THR A 327 20.16 6.32 18.17
N TYR A 328 20.72 5.13 18.20
CA TYR A 328 22.06 4.88 18.73
C TYR A 328 23.14 5.51 17.86
N LEU A 329 23.01 5.37 16.53
CA LEU A 329 23.98 5.94 15.60
C LEU A 329 23.96 7.47 15.65
N ASN A 330 22.76 8.07 15.63
CA ASN A 330 22.61 9.53 15.65
C ASN A 330 23.03 10.12 17.00
N LEU A 331 22.73 9.43 18.12
CA LEU A 331 23.20 9.85 19.44
C LEU A 331 24.74 9.82 19.55
N ALA A 332 25.37 8.77 19.06
CA ALA A 332 26.83 8.68 19.04
C ALA A 332 27.41 9.77 18.11
N SER A 333 26.83 10.00 16.96
CA SER A 333 27.25 11.04 16.01
C SER A 333 27.21 12.43 16.63
N ILE A 334 26.08 12.83 17.24
CA ILE A 334 25.93 14.15 17.87
C ILE A 334 26.87 14.33 19.05
N ILE A 335 27.20 13.26 19.78
CA ILE A 335 28.23 13.29 20.85
C ILE A 335 29.61 13.54 20.24
N LEU A 336 29.98 12.85 19.18
CA LEU A 336 31.24 12.95 18.50
C LEU A 336 31.47 14.30 17.78
N GLU A 337 30.43 15.01 17.37
CA GLU A 337 30.55 16.36 16.78
C GLU A 337 31.28 17.34 17.71
N GLY A 338 31.21 17.15 19.05
CA GLY A 338 31.93 17.94 19.99
C GLY A 338 33.48 17.78 19.92
N GLU A 339 33.99 16.82 19.17
CA GLU A 339 35.43 16.65 18.94
C GLU A 339 36.01 17.77 18.08
N ALA A 340 35.25 18.28 17.08
CA ALA A 340 35.76 19.22 16.10
C ALA A 340 36.36 20.48 16.75
N ASP A 341 35.61 21.08 17.67
CA ASP A 341 36.07 22.26 18.40
C ASP A 341 37.34 22.02 19.22
N ILE A 342 37.48 20.82 19.78
CA ILE A 342 38.66 20.43 20.56
C ILE A 342 39.87 20.27 19.66
N VAL A 343 39.68 19.64 18.49
CA VAL A 343 40.76 19.47 17.51
C VAL A 343 41.24 20.82 16.98
N GLU A 344 40.33 21.75 16.71
CA GLU A 344 40.67 23.10 16.28
C GLU A 344 41.49 23.81 17.35
N GLN A 345 41.06 23.75 18.63
CA GLN A 345 41.84 24.31 19.76
C GLN A 345 43.21 23.65 19.91
N MET A 346 43.31 22.33 19.73
CA MET A 346 44.60 21.61 19.77
C MET A 346 45.52 22.08 18.63
N ASN A 347 45.03 22.25 17.45
CA ASN A 347 45.78 22.66 16.27
C ASN A 347 46.27 24.14 16.36
N ALA A 348 45.57 24.95 17.12
CA ALA A 348 45.95 26.37 17.36
C ALA A 348 47.08 26.54 18.39
N LEU A 349 47.47 25.49 19.10
CA LEU A 349 48.54 25.56 20.12
C LEU A 349 49.93 25.52 19.49
N GLY A 350 50.85 26.25 20.09
CA GLY A 350 52.28 26.19 19.81
C GLY A 350 53.00 25.11 20.65
N ASN A 351 54.34 25.30 20.84
CA ASN A 351 55.18 24.30 21.49
C ASN A 351 55.75 24.75 22.88
N SER A 352 55.16 25.77 23.50
CA SER A 352 55.58 26.16 24.83
C SER A 352 55.14 25.17 25.92
N ALA A 353 55.82 25.13 27.07
CA ALA A 353 55.46 24.26 28.17
C ALA A 353 54.04 24.52 28.73
N ALA A 354 53.49 25.74 28.56
CA ALA A 354 52.14 26.06 28.95
C ALA A 354 51.13 25.52 27.91
N GLU A 355 51.46 25.57 26.61
CA GLU A 355 50.64 25.06 25.52
C GLU A 355 50.62 23.54 25.50
N ASN A 356 51.76 22.89 25.82
CA ASN A 356 51.79 21.43 25.95
C ASN A 356 50.84 20.95 27.07
N ARG A 357 50.80 21.65 28.22
CA ARG A 357 49.82 21.31 29.28
C ARG A 357 48.35 21.50 28.80
N LYS A 358 48.06 22.56 28.01
CA LYS A 358 46.74 22.74 27.42
C LYS A 358 46.41 21.62 26.43
N TYR A 359 47.38 21.21 25.62
CA TYR A 359 47.25 20.10 24.71
C TYR A 359 46.85 18.81 25.44
N ASP A 360 47.52 18.48 26.54
CA ASP A 360 47.18 17.28 27.32
C ASP A 360 45.78 17.35 27.91
N VAL A 361 45.32 18.53 28.38
CA VAL A 361 43.94 18.72 28.85
C VAL A 361 42.92 18.56 27.73
N LEU A 362 43.19 19.12 26.55
CA LEU A 362 42.32 18.96 25.39
C LEU A 362 42.29 17.52 24.88
N LYS A 363 43.40 16.83 24.88
CA LYS A 363 43.50 15.41 24.57
C LYS A 363 42.62 14.56 25.50
N GLN A 364 42.65 14.81 26.81
CA GLN A 364 41.79 14.12 27.77
C GLN A 364 40.30 14.44 27.53
N LYS A 365 39.96 15.68 27.20
CA LYS A 365 38.57 16.04 26.85
C LYS A 365 38.09 15.31 25.59
N ARG A 366 38.93 15.24 24.55
CA ARG A 366 38.68 14.50 23.33
C ARG A 366 38.42 13.01 23.59
N GLU A 367 39.32 12.40 24.42
CA GLU A 367 39.14 11.01 24.84
C GLU A 367 37.84 10.79 25.61
N GLY A 368 37.46 11.75 26.48
CA GLY A 368 36.16 11.74 27.18
C GLY A 368 34.96 11.69 26.23
N ILE A 369 34.96 12.49 25.14
CA ILE A 369 33.90 12.48 24.12
C ILE A 369 33.84 11.09 23.45
N PHE A 370 34.97 10.51 23.09
CA PHE A 370 35.01 9.19 22.49
C PHE A 370 34.42 8.13 23.41
N LEU A 371 34.85 8.12 24.68
CA LEU A 371 34.37 7.15 25.66
C LEU A 371 32.89 7.33 26.01
N GLU A 372 32.32 8.54 25.87
CA GLU A 372 30.88 8.79 26.01
C GLU A 372 30.09 8.15 24.86
N ALA A 373 30.60 8.17 23.62
CA ALA A 373 29.90 7.61 22.45
C ALA A 373 29.96 6.07 22.38
N VAL A 374 31.06 5.47 22.90
CA VAL A 374 31.31 4.01 22.79
C VAL A 374 30.16 3.14 23.27
N PRO A 375 29.53 3.33 24.45
CA PRO A 375 28.46 2.47 24.93
C PRO A 375 27.24 2.40 23.96
N TYR A 376 26.93 3.49 23.29
CA TYR A 376 25.82 3.55 22.33
C TYR A 376 26.14 2.78 21.04
N LEU A 377 27.35 2.93 20.53
CA LEU A 377 27.84 2.18 19.38
C LEU A 377 27.96 0.67 19.67
N GLU A 378 28.46 0.30 20.85
CA GLU A 378 28.52 -1.11 21.27
C GLU A 378 27.12 -1.72 21.41
N LYS A 379 26.16 -0.95 21.95
CA LYS A 379 24.76 -1.38 22.00
C LYS A 379 24.19 -1.57 20.61
N LEU A 380 24.46 -0.65 19.67
CA LEU A 380 24.06 -0.80 18.26
C LEU A 380 24.64 -2.07 17.64
N VAL A 381 25.92 -2.34 17.81
CA VAL A 381 26.57 -3.58 17.36
C VAL A 381 25.93 -4.82 18.00
N SER A 382 25.47 -4.74 19.26
CA SER A 382 24.76 -5.85 19.91
C SER A 382 23.39 -6.13 19.31
N ILE A 383 22.70 -5.09 18.80
CA ILE A 383 21.40 -5.18 18.12
C ILE A 383 21.61 -5.66 16.66
N ASN A 384 22.56 -5.03 15.98
CA ASN A 384 22.89 -5.31 14.58
C ASN A 384 24.41 -5.51 14.43
N PRO A 385 24.91 -6.76 14.56
CA PRO A 385 26.32 -7.08 14.45
C PRO A 385 26.95 -6.78 13.08
N LYS A 386 26.13 -6.48 12.06
CA LYS A 386 26.56 -6.15 10.69
C LYS A 386 26.52 -4.65 10.40
N ASN A 387 26.27 -3.82 11.38
CA ASN A 387 26.26 -2.36 11.20
C ASN A 387 27.70 -1.84 10.97
N THR A 388 28.04 -1.63 9.69
CA THR A 388 29.37 -1.21 9.26
C THR A 388 29.78 0.15 9.80
N ASP A 389 28.83 1.08 9.96
CA ASP A 389 29.09 2.44 10.44
C ASP A 389 29.49 2.42 11.93
N ALA A 390 28.74 1.67 12.74
CA ALA A 390 29.04 1.50 14.14
C ALA A 390 30.41 0.81 14.35
N LEU A 391 30.64 -0.28 13.61
CA LEU A 391 31.93 -1.03 13.70
C LEU A 391 33.11 -0.17 13.24
N THR A 392 32.95 0.59 12.15
CA THR A 392 33.99 1.50 11.65
C THR A 392 34.27 2.60 12.65
N THR A 393 33.24 3.20 13.23
CA THR A 393 33.40 4.27 14.23
C THR A 393 34.08 3.76 15.48
N LEU A 394 33.68 2.60 16.03
CA LEU A 394 34.35 1.97 17.18
C LEU A 394 35.81 1.66 16.90
N LYS A 395 36.10 1.06 15.74
CA LYS A 395 37.49 0.79 15.33
C LYS A 395 38.31 2.08 15.30
N ASN A 396 37.80 3.15 14.74
CA ASN A 396 38.52 4.43 14.65
C ASN A 396 38.71 5.09 16.00
N ILE A 397 37.69 5.09 16.87
CA ILE A 397 37.81 5.56 18.27
C ILE A 397 38.91 4.82 18.99
N PHE A 398 38.86 3.49 19.05
CA PHE A 398 39.84 2.68 19.77
C PHE A 398 41.27 2.78 19.19
N GLY A 399 41.36 2.97 17.85
CA GLY A 399 42.64 3.30 17.20
C GLY A 399 43.21 4.64 17.64
N THR A 400 42.35 5.66 17.77
CA THR A 400 42.75 7.03 18.16
C THR A 400 43.18 7.10 19.62
N ILE A 401 42.52 6.40 20.54
CA ILE A 401 42.85 6.39 21.97
C ILE A 401 43.94 5.37 22.30
N GLY A 402 44.40 4.55 21.34
CA GLY A 402 45.48 3.57 21.50
C GLY A 402 45.08 2.23 22.14
N ASP A 403 43.78 1.94 22.22
CA ASP A 403 43.30 0.63 22.70
C ASP A 403 43.40 -0.41 21.58
N THR A 404 44.58 -1.04 21.51
CA THR A 404 44.90 -2.03 20.47
C THR A 404 44.01 -3.27 20.53
N ALA A 405 43.50 -3.66 21.70
CA ALA A 405 42.68 -4.85 21.87
C ALA A 405 41.29 -4.64 21.21
N ASN A 406 40.60 -3.56 21.56
CA ASN A 406 39.34 -3.21 21.00
C ASN A 406 39.44 -2.80 19.52
N PHE A 407 40.50 -2.11 19.12
CA PHE A 407 40.76 -1.84 17.69
C PHE A 407 40.81 -3.12 16.87
N LYS A 408 41.55 -4.14 17.30
CA LYS A 408 41.59 -5.44 16.61
C LYS A 408 40.24 -6.12 16.60
N LYS A 409 39.50 -6.14 17.71
CA LYS A 409 38.17 -6.72 17.81
C LYS A 409 37.22 -6.19 16.70
N TYR A 410 37.10 -4.87 16.60
CA TYR A 410 36.15 -4.28 15.63
C TYR A 410 36.67 -4.30 14.19
N ARG A 411 37.98 -4.28 13.97
CA ARG A 411 38.55 -4.56 12.65
C ARG A 411 38.24 -5.97 12.20
N ASP A 412 38.48 -6.97 13.04
CA ASP A 412 38.26 -8.37 12.68
C ASP A 412 36.75 -8.66 12.45
N MET A 413 35.85 -7.94 13.16
CA MET A 413 34.41 -8.00 12.87
C MET A 413 34.07 -7.42 11.50
N LEU A 414 34.68 -6.31 11.08
CA LEU A 414 34.50 -5.70 9.76
C LEU A 414 35.04 -6.60 8.65
N ASP A 415 36.24 -7.20 8.86
CA ASP A 415 36.91 -8.04 7.87
C ASP A 415 36.14 -9.37 7.63
N ASN A 416 35.22 -9.76 8.52
CA ASN A 416 34.42 -10.97 8.46
C ASN A 416 32.95 -10.73 7.99
N LEU A 417 32.59 -9.52 7.55
CA LEU A 417 31.29 -9.19 6.98
C LEU A 417 31.21 -9.51 5.48
#